data_a71c3e2947868720362bc80fb063d492
#
_entry.id   a71c3e2947868720362bc80fb063d492
#
_cell.length_a   1.000
_cell.length_b   1.000
_cell.length_c   1.000
_cell.angle_alpha   90.00
_cell.angle_beta   90.00
_cell.angle_gamma   90.00
#
_symmetry.space_group_name_H-M   'P 1'
#
loop_
_entity.id
_entity.type
_entity.pdbx_description
1 polymer ?
#
loop_
_entity_poly.entity_id
_entity_poly.type
_entity_poly.pdbx_seq_one_letter_code
_entity_poly.pdbx_strand_id
1 'polypeptide(L)'
;LGVSENIEIAKRKARKNLAESNLKLVEKNIDYTIFDLKMDVREAYINLVEAKSILDTLEQQEELQEELLKIAKFRVKNHNAPDIDVIQAEIALNQMITQVNSARVNVKKALSDFNKVINNPDNIVYDSMDNIFSEENNFQEMMTPPPNFDFPSFDEIVQNAIRNRYDIQIAKQEIDVAEKNLTVTARQRIPDFQLTGGYAYQVGSYTDSGNFNNGAYAGASLVNIPLFYNYSPEIQNAALKLKQAELKYESSKNRAVKDVSAAYDRFLTAADNLNHYEKKIITGSEELIETSKNSYEAGKSDITSLIVMKQSYKSIIIGYTQALAEYYNSWTNFLREVNDEKFTLPEDL
;
A
#
# COMPACT_ATOMS: atom_id res chain seq x y z
N LEU A 1 50.93 -28.46 -19.36
CA LEU A 1 49.49 -28.23 -19.29
C LEU A 1 48.95 -28.98 -18.07
N GLY A 2 48.18 -28.27 -17.15
CA GLY A 2 47.59 -28.90 -15.97
C GLY A 2 46.20 -28.35 -15.74
N VAL A 3 45.33 -29.16 -15.16
CA VAL A 3 44.01 -28.84 -14.70
C VAL A 3 43.98 -29.10 -13.20
N SER A 4 43.37 -28.18 -12.46
CA SER A 4 43.11 -28.34 -11.02
C SER A 4 41.64 -28.10 -10.72
N GLU A 5 41.03 -28.96 -9.90
CA GLU A 5 39.67 -28.90 -9.47
C GLU A 5 39.63 -28.84 -7.94
N ASN A 6 38.95 -27.83 -7.39
CA ASN A 6 38.72 -27.72 -5.96
C ASN A 6 37.39 -28.40 -5.57
N ILE A 7 37.47 -29.43 -4.75
CA ILE A 7 36.31 -30.17 -4.24
C ILE A 7 35.98 -29.67 -2.85
N GLU A 8 34.90 -28.88 -2.74
CA GLU A 8 34.36 -28.37 -1.47
C GLU A 8 33.48 -29.44 -0.79
N ILE A 9 34.06 -30.38 -0.08
CA ILE A 9 33.35 -31.53 0.49
C ILE A 9 32.24 -31.10 1.48
N ALA A 10 32.51 -30.09 2.28
CA ALA A 10 31.59 -29.69 3.36
C ALA A 10 30.85 -28.39 3.07
N LYS A 11 31.35 -27.55 2.17
CA LYS A 11 30.86 -26.16 1.96
C LYS A 11 29.80 -26.06 0.87
N ARG A 12 29.92 -26.82 -0.23
CA ARG A 12 29.04 -26.74 -1.41
C ARG A 12 27.56 -26.91 -1.06
N LYS A 13 27.20 -27.96 -0.27
CA LYS A 13 25.82 -28.21 0.15
C LYS A 13 25.29 -27.08 1.06
N ALA A 14 26.12 -26.57 1.97
CA ALA A 14 25.71 -25.48 2.85
C ALA A 14 25.46 -24.17 2.06
N ARG A 15 26.33 -23.85 1.09
CA ARG A 15 26.13 -22.67 0.20
C ARG A 15 24.87 -22.83 -0.67
N LYS A 16 24.62 -24.05 -1.18
CA LYS A 16 23.40 -24.33 -1.95
C LYS A 16 22.14 -24.10 -1.08
N ASN A 17 22.12 -24.67 0.14
CA ASN A 17 21.01 -24.48 1.05
C ASN A 17 20.79 -23.01 1.44
N LEU A 18 21.86 -22.23 1.63
CA LEU A 18 21.77 -20.79 1.88
C LEU A 18 21.20 -20.06 0.67
N ALA A 19 21.65 -20.39 -0.55
CA ALA A 19 21.13 -19.79 -1.78
C ALA A 19 19.64 -20.11 -1.99
N GLU A 20 19.21 -21.35 -1.73
CA GLU A 20 17.80 -21.75 -1.79
C GLU A 20 16.95 -21.02 -0.74
N SER A 21 17.48 -20.82 0.47
CA SER A 21 16.79 -20.04 1.51
C SER A 21 16.67 -18.55 1.14
N ASN A 22 17.73 -17.97 0.54
CA ASN A 22 17.67 -16.60 0.02
C ASN A 22 16.68 -16.46 -1.14
N LEU A 23 16.59 -17.45 -2.04
CA LEU A 23 15.59 -17.46 -3.11
C LEU A 23 14.18 -17.37 -2.53
N LYS A 24 13.84 -18.23 -1.55
CA LYS A 24 12.54 -18.19 -0.87
C LYS A 24 12.27 -16.87 -0.18
N LEU A 25 13.31 -16.22 0.38
CA LEU A 25 13.16 -14.89 0.97
C LEU A 25 12.80 -13.85 -0.08
N VAL A 26 13.45 -13.88 -1.26
CA VAL A 26 13.15 -12.97 -2.36
C VAL A 26 11.75 -13.22 -2.92
N GLU A 27 11.34 -14.48 -3.10
CA GLU A 27 9.97 -14.84 -3.52
C GLU A 27 8.92 -14.24 -2.57
N LYS A 28 9.08 -14.41 -1.25
CA LYS A 28 8.17 -13.81 -0.26
C LYS A 28 8.15 -12.27 -0.29
N ASN A 29 9.29 -11.63 -0.56
CA ASN A 29 9.35 -10.18 -0.72
C ASN A 29 8.61 -9.71 -2.00
N ILE A 30 8.67 -10.50 -3.09
CA ILE A 30 7.91 -10.23 -4.30
C ILE A 30 6.40 -10.34 -4.03
N ASP A 31 5.96 -11.41 -3.38
CA ASP A 31 4.55 -11.61 -3.02
C ASP A 31 4.03 -10.46 -2.14
N TYR A 32 4.82 -10.04 -1.15
CA TYR A 32 4.52 -8.88 -0.33
C TYR A 32 4.38 -7.59 -1.15
N THR A 33 5.34 -7.35 -2.05
CA THR A 33 5.33 -6.15 -2.89
C THR A 33 4.12 -6.11 -3.83
N ILE A 34 3.74 -7.26 -4.40
CA ILE A 34 2.54 -7.37 -5.25
C ILE A 34 1.28 -7.08 -4.44
N PHE A 35 1.16 -7.66 -3.25
CA PHE A 35 0.01 -7.44 -2.38
C PHE A 35 -0.09 -5.97 -1.94
N ASP A 36 1.00 -5.38 -1.48
CA ASP A 36 1.04 -3.99 -1.03
C ASP A 36 0.71 -3.02 -2.17
N LEU A 37 1.25 -3.26 -3.39
CA LEU A 37 0.91 -2.50 -4.58
C LEU A 37 -0.60 -2.56 -4.92
N LYS A 38 -1.24 -3.72 -4.75
CA LYS A 38 -2.69 -3.83 -4.96
C LYS A 38 -3.47 -2.94 -3.98
N MET A 39 -3.03 -2.89 -2.72
CA MET A 39 -3.65 -2.01 -1.72
C MET A 39 -3.42 -0.53 -2.03
N ASP A 40 -2.21 -0.17 -2.49
CA ASP A 40 -1.89 1.19 -2.91
C ASP A 40 -2.74 1.64 -4.12
N VAL A 41 -2.97 0.74 -5.09
CA VAL A 41 -3.85 1.01 -6.24
C VAL A 41 -5.28 1.25 -5.78
N ARG A 42 -5.80 0.45 -4.84
CA ARG A 42 -7.15 0.64 -4.27
C ARG A 42 -7.28 1.99 -3.58
N GLU A 43 -6.33 2.34 -2.73
CA GLU A 43 -6.31 3.61 -2.00
C GLU A 43 -6.23 4.81 -2.97
N ALA A 44 -5.32 4.76 -3.95
CA ALA A 44 -5.19 5.82 -4.95
C ALA A 44 -6.45 5.97 -5.80
N TYR A 45 -7.15 4.87 -6.11
CA TYR A 45 -8.41 4.89 -6.84
C TYR A 45 -9.55 5.49 -6.01
N ILE A 46 -9.70 5.10 -4.74
CA ILE A 46 -10.69 5.70 -3.83
C ILE A 46 -10.49 7.21 -3.74
N ASN A 47 -9.25 7.66 -3.55
CA ASN A 47 -8.93 9.08 -3.46
C ASN A 47 -9.21 9.85 -4.77
N LEU A 48 -9.05 9.21 -5.93
CA LEU A 48 -9.42 9.80 -7.23
C LEU A 48 -10.94 9.94 -7.36
N VAL A 49 -11.68 8.90 -6.99
CA VAL A 49 -13.16 8.90 -7.04
C VAL A 49 -13.72 9.93 -6.05
N GLU A 50 -13.17 10.02 -4.84
CA GLU A 50 -13.51 11.07 -3.87
C GLU A 50 -13.32 12.47 -4.44
N ALA A 51 -12.13 12.75 -4.99
CA ALA A 51 -11.83 14.07 -5.55
C ALA A 51 -12.77 14.44 -6.70
N LYS A 52 -13.13 13.49 -7.58
CA LYS A 52 -14.11 13.69 -8.66
C LYS A 52 -15.51 13.97 -8.09
N SER A 53 -15.97 13.18 -7.13
CA SER A 53 -17.30 13.34 -6.54
C SER A 53 -17.44 14.68 -5.81
N ILE A 54 -16.37 15.16 -5.17
CA ILE A 54 -16.35 16.51 -4.58
C ILE A 54 -16.41 17.58 -5.67
N LEU A 55 -15.70 17.42 -6.78
CA LEU A 55 -15.76 18.35 -7.91
C LEU A 55 -17.17 18.41 -8.49
N ASP A 56 -17.80 17.28 -8.77
CA ASP A 56 -19.16 17.20 -9.31
C ASP A 56 -20.15 17.90 -8.37
N THR A 57 -20.03 17.66 -7.05
CA THR A 57 -20.87 18.36 -6.04
C THR A 57 -20.67 19.87 -6.09
N LEU A 58 -19.43 20.34 -6.23
CA LEU A 58 -19.14 21.78 -6.30
C LEU A 58 -19.60 22.42 -7.60
N GLU A 59 -19.50 21.73 -8.74
CA GLU A 59 -20.00 22.21 -10.03
C GLU A 59 -21.54 22.30 -10.02
N GLN A 60 -22.25 21.35 -9.45
CA GLN A 60 -23.69 21.43 -9.24
C GLN A 60 -24.08 22.62 -8.32
N GLN A 61 -23.29 22.86 -7.26
CA GLN A 61 -23.53 24.02 -6.37
C GLN A 61 -23.19 25.35 -7.06
N GLU A 62 -22.25 25.39 -8.00
CA GLU A 62 -21.97 26.57 -8.83
C GLU A 62 -23.18 26.91 -9.70
N GLU A 63 -23.78 25.95 -10.40
CA GLU A 63 -24.98 26.14 -11.20
C GLU A 63 -26.17 26.68 -10.33
N LEU A 64 -26.37 26.10 -9.18
CA LEU A 64 -27.41 26.56 -8.24
C LEU A 64 -27.13 27.97 -7.70
N GLN A 65 -25.89 28.39 -7.61
CA GLN A 65 -25.50 29.73 -7.19
C GLN A 65 -25.69 30.74 -8.30
N GLU A 66 -25.45 30.36 -9.57
CA GLU A 66 -25.79 31.19 -10.72
C GLU A 66 -27.31 31.42 -10.84
N GLU A 67 -28.11 30.38 -10.60
CA GLU A 67 -29.57 30.49 -10.56
C GLU A 67 -30.02 31.50 -9.49
N LEU A 68 -29.44 31.41 -8.29
CA LEU A 68 -29.74 32.36 -7.21
C LEU A 68 -29.42 33.79 -7.59
N LEU A 69 -28.30 34.05 -8.25
CA LEU A 69 -27.94 35.36 -8.73
C LEU A 69 -28.96 35.88 -9.77
N LYS A 70 -29.44 35.02 -10.66
CA LYS A 70 -30.51 35.38 -11.64
C LYS A 70 -31.81 35.76 -10.92
N ILE A 71 -32.21 35.00 -9.91
CA ILE A 71 -33.41 35.29 -9.07
C ILE A 71 -33.22 36.61 -8.32
N ALA A 72 -32.07 36.85 -7.68
CA ALA A 72 -31.80 38.10 -6.98
C ALA A 72 -31.86 39.32 -7.91
N LYS A 73 -31.24 39.26 -9.10
CA LYS A 73 -31.30 40.31 -10.13
C LYS A 73 -32.75 40.60 -10.60
N PHE A 74 -33.56 39.53 -10.76
CA PHE A 74 -34.96 39.67 -11.15
C PHE A 74 -35.81 40.36 -10.04
N ARG A 75 -35.62 39.96 -8.76
CA ARG A 75 -36.33 40.53 -7.64
C ARG A 75 -35.99 42.01 -7.41
N VAL A 76 -34.70 42.35 -7.49
CA VAL A 76 -34.25 43.76 -7.39
C VAL A 76 -34.82 44.60 -8.53
N LYS A 77 -34.78 44.11 -9.76
CA LYS A 77 -35.37 44.81 -10.91
C LYS A 77 -36.86 45.09 -10.76
N ASN A 78 -37.60 44.24 -10.06
CA ASN A 78 -39.03 44.38 -9.80
C ASN A 78 -39.32 45.09 -8.45
N HIS A 79 -38.31 45.69 -7.82
CA HIS A 79 -38.43 46.37 -6.51
C HIS A 79 -38.91 45.44 -5.37
N ASN A 80 -38.72 44.13 -5.48
CA ASN A 80 -39.11 43.13 -4.48
C ASN A 80 -37.94 42.69 -3.58
N ALA A 81 -36.74 43.25 -3.77
CA ALA A 81 -35.55 42.98 -2.95
C ALA A 81 -34.59 44.21 -3.01
N PRO A 82 -33.75 44.41 -1.98
CA PRO A 82 -32.76 45.49 -1.98
C PRO A 82 -31.56 45.14 -2.88
N ASP A 83 -30.85 46.17 -3.39
CA ASP A 83 -29.67 46.01 -4.27
C ASP A 83 -28.55 45.17 -3.62
N ILE A 84 -28.47 45.18 -2.29
CA ILE A 84 -27.48 44.40 -1.54
C ILE A 84 -27.58 42.89 -1.80
N ASP A 85 -28.79 42.37 -2.13
CA ASP A 85 -29.01 40.96 -2.42
C ASP A 85 -28.22 40.50 -3.65
N VAL A 86 -28.14 41.33 -4.67
CA VAL A 86 -27.36 41.05 -5.88
C VAL A 86 -25.88 40.98 -5.56
N ILE A 87 -25.37 41.93 -4.77
CA ILE A 87 -23.96 41.97 -4.35
C ILE A 87 -23.59 40.72 -3.55
N GLN A 88 -24.43 40.31 -2.63
CA GLN A 88 -24.23 39.10 -1.80
C GLN A 88 -24.22 37.84 -2.67
N ALA A 89 -25.14 37.71 -3.63
CA ALA A 89 -25.19 36.60 -4.55
C ALA A 89 -23.94 36.55 -5.47
N GLU A 90 -23.45 37.70 -5.95
CA GLU A 90 -22.24 37.79 -6.74
C GLU A 90 -20.99 37.38 -5.95
N ILE A 91 -20.86 37.81 -4.72
CA ILE A 91 -19.77 37.41 -3.83
C ILE A 91 -19.81 35.88 -3.60
N ALA A 92 -20.98 35.32 -3.29
CA ALA A 92 -21.14 33.89 -3.06
C ALA A 92 -20.81 33.06 -4.30
N LEU A 93 -21.22 33.52 -5.50
CA LEU A 93 -20.86 32.85 -6.76
C LEU A 93 -19.35 32.89 -7.01
N ASN A 94 -18.69 34.04 -6.84
CA ASN A 94 -17.24 34.14 -7.03
C ASN A 94 -16.44 33.26 -6.05
N GLN A 95 -16.91 33.11 -4.81
CA GLN A 95 -16.36 32.19 -3.84
C GLN A 95 -16.52 30.73 -4.30
N MET A 96 -17.69 30.38 -4.88
CA MET A 96 -17.96 29.04 -5.41
C MET A 96 -17.04 28.71 -6.59
N ILE A 97 -16.89 29.61 -7.57
CA ILE A 97 -15.98 29.46 -8.70
C ILE A 97 -14.54 29.19 -8.21
N THR A 98 -14.11 29.90 -7.18
CA THR A 98 -12.78 29.67 -6.58
C THR A 98 -12.63 28.25 -6.00
N GLN A 99 -13.68 27.75 -5.34
CA GLN A 99 -13.69 26.39 -4.78
C GLN A 99 -13.70 25.32 -5.88
N VAL A 100 -14.49 25.49 -6.95
CA VAL A 100 -14.50 24.60 -8.12
C VAL A 100 -13.12 24.55 -8.76
N ASN A 101 -12.46 25.69 -8.97
CA ASN A 101 -11.11 25.73 -9.52
C ASN A 101 -10.10 24.97 -8.63
N SER A 102 -10.22 25.11 -7.32
CA SER A 102 -9.37 24.36 -6.37
C SER A 102 -9.65 22.85 -6.44
N ALA A 103 -10.92 22.45 -6.54
CA ALA A 103 -11.30 21.05 -6.69
C ALA A 103 -10.79 20.44 -8.01
N ARG A 104 -10.82 21.19 -9.12
CA ARG A 104 -10.22 20.76 -10.40
C ARG A 104 -8.72 20.48 -10.27
N VAL A 105 -8.00 21.28 -9.49
CA VAL A 105 -6.57 21.03 -9.19
C VAL A 105 -6.42 19.76 -8.35
N ASN A 106 -7.29 19.52 -7.37
CA ASN A 106 -7.25 18.33 -6.54
C ASN A 106 -7.50 17.06 -7.38
N VAL A 107 -8.47 17.08 -8.30
CA VAL A 107 -8.70 15.96 -9.24
C VAL A 107 -7.46 15.69 -10.09
N LYS A 108 -6.81 16.72 -10.64
CA LYS A 108 -5.57 16.54 -11.40
C LYS A 108 -4.46 15.93 -10.55
N LYS A 109 -4.34 16.33 -9.28
CA LYS A 109 -3.37 15.77 -8.34
C LYS A 109 -3.68 14.30 -8.08
N ALA A 110 -4.92 13.96 -7.71
CA ALA A 110 -5.33 12.58 -7.44
C ALA A 110 -5.13 11.68 -8.67
N LEU A 111 -5.43 12.16 -9.88
CA LEU A 111 -5.16 11.45 -11.12
C LEU A 111 -3.66 11.23 -11.35
N SER A 112 -2.83 12.23 -11.06
CA SER A 112 -1.37 12.08 -11.15
C SER A 112 -0.84 11.05 -10.16
N ASP A 113 -1.34 11.06 -8.92
CA ASP A 113 -0.96 10.12 -7.88
C ASP A 113 -1.39 8.68 -8.26
N PHE A 114 -2.60 8.50 -8.78
CA PHE A 114 -3.07 7.23 -9.32
C PHE A 114 -2.20 6.72 -10.48
N ASN A 115 -1.94 7.57 -11.48
CA ASN A 115 -1.07 7.23 -12.62
C ASN A 115 0.35 6.83 -12.19
N LYS A 116 0.86 7.45 -11.13
CA LYS A 116 2.16 7.10 -10.55
C LYS A 116 2.16 5.70 -9.95
N VAL A 117 1.10 5.34 -9.23
CA VAL A 117 0.99 4.01 -8.58
C VAL A 117 0.88 2.90 -9.63
N ILE A 118 0.08 3.10 -10.69
CA ILE A 118 -0.07 2.13 -11.78
C ILE A 118 1.07 2.18 -12.81
N ASN A 119 2.08 3.04 -12.57
CA ASN A 119 3.21 3.25 -13.48
C ASN A 119 2.80 3.57 -14.92
N ASN A 120 1.83 4.47 -15.08
CA ASN A 120 1.34 4.93 -16.39
C ASN A 120 2.06 6.23 -16.81
N PRO A 121 3.09 6.16 -17.70
CA PRO A 121 3.85 7.35 -18.10
C PRO A 121 3.08 8.29 -19.03
N ASP A 122 2.08 7.79 -19.74
CA ASP A 122 1.41 8.53 -20.82
C ASP A 122 0.29 9.46 -20.32
N ASN A 123 0.07 9.55 -19.00
CA ASN A 123 -1.01 10.32 -18.39
C ASN A 123 -2.36 10.11 -19.12
N ILE A 124 -2.61 8.87 -19.56
CA ILE A 124 -3.90 8.52 -20.15
C ILE A 124 -4.94 8.84 -19.09
N VAL A 125 -5.84 9.74 -19.42
CA VAL A 125 -6.98 10.06 -18.56
C VAL A 125 -7.86 8.84 -18.56
N TYR A 126 -7.77 8.03 -17.51
CA TYR A 126 -8.81 7.06 -17.21
C TYR A 126 -10.01 7.88 -16.78
N ASP A 127 -10.92 8.06 -17.72
CA ASP A 127 -12.23 8.60 -17.40
C ASP A 127 -12.99 7.53 -16.63
N SER A 128 -12.77 7.48 -15.32
CA SER A 128 -13.58 6.63 -14.47
C SER A 128 -14.97 7.26 -14.46
N MET A 129 -15.94 6.57 -15.01
CA MET A 129 -17.36 6.90 -14.88
C MET A 129 -17.87 6.71 -13.44
N ASP A 130 -17.00 6.23 -12.54
CA ASP A 130 -17.37 5.90 -11.17
C ASP A 130 -17.55 7.18 -10.36
N ASN A 131 -18.74 7.31 -9.81
CA ASN A 131 -19.06 8.25 -8.75
C ASN A 131 -19.11 7.47 -7.43
N ILE A 132 -18.62 8.04 -6.35
CA ILE A 132 -18.59 7.39 -5.02
C ILE A 132 -20.00 6.99 -4.53
N PHE A 133 -21.05 7.65 -5.04
CA PHE A 133 -22.46 7.40 -4.75
C PHE A 133 -23.14 6.45 -5.73
N SER A 134 -22.43 5.94 -6.74
CA SER A 134 -23.04 5.11 -7.80
C SER A 134 -23.32 3.70 -7.28
N GLU A 135 -24.60 3.37 -7.14
CA GLU A 135 -25.06 2.01 -6.84
C GLU A 135 -24.93 1.04 -8.04
N GLU A 136 -24.84 1.56 -9.26
CA GLU A 136 -24.83 0.77 -10.48
C GLU A 136 -23.48 0.13 -10.82
N ASN A 137 -22.40 0.53 -10.18
CA ASN A 137 -21.06 0.06 -10.44
C ASN A 137 -20.59 -0.91 -9.35
N ASN A 138 -19.83 -1.92 -9.73
CA ASN A 138 -19.16 -2.87 -8.83
C ASN A 138 -18.18 -2.19 -7.84
N PHE A 139 -18.09 -0.85 -7.85
CA PHE A 139 -17.18 -0.08 -6.98
C PHE A 139 -17.50 -0.30 -5.50
N GLN A 140 -18.77 -0.16 -5.10
CA GLN A 140 -19.16 -0.40 -3.71
C GLN A 140 -18.90 -1.86 -3.31
N GLU A 141 -19.31 -2.82 -4.17
CA GLU A 141 -19.12 -4.24 -3.90
C GLU A 141 -17.64 -4.63 -3.76
N MET A 142 -16.74 -3.98 -4.52
CA MET A 142 -15.30 -4.20 -4.42
C MET A 142 -14.66 -3.52 -3.20
N MET A 143 -15.24 -2.43 -2.70
CA MET A 143 -14.63 -1.56 -1.68
C MET A 143 -15.24 -1.71 -0.30
N THR A 144 -16.32 -2.48 -0.15
CA THR A 144 -16.99 -2.73 1.13
C THR A 144 -16.85 -4.19 1.56
N PRO A 145 -17.03 -4.50 2.86
CA PRO A 145 -17.26 -5.87 3.28
C PRO A 145 -18.49 -6.46 2.57
N PRO A 146 -18.50 -7.78 2.30
CA PRO A 146 -19.69 -8.43 1.77
C PRO A 146 -20.93 -8.12 2.59
N PRO A 147 -22.12 -7.93 1.95
CA PRO A 147 -23.35 -7.71 2.68
C PRO A 147 -23.63 -8.89 3.63
N ASN A 148 -24.00 -8.59 4.87
CA ASN A 148 -24.18 -9.55 5.98
C ASN A 148 -22.89 -10.28 6.41
N PHE A 149 -21.73 -9.65 6.22
CA PHE A 149 -20.48 -10.19 6.70
C PHE A 149 -20.47 -10.21 8.24
N ASP A 150 -20.43 -11.41 8.81
CA ASP A 150 -20.30 -11.59 10.26
C ASP A 150 -18.82 -11.61 10.60
N PHE A 151 -18.35 -10.56 11.27
CA PHE A 151 -16.95 -10.46 11.65
C PHE A 151 -16.61 -11.57 12.64
N PRO A 152 -15.54 -12.36 12.40
CA PRO A 152 -15.05 -13.29 13.40
C PRO A 152 -14.63 -12.55 14.67
N SER A 153 -14.42 -13.29 15.74
CA SER A 153 -13.92 -12.67 16.97
C SER A 153 -12.59 -11.96 16.73
N PHE A 154 -12.34 -10.88 17.45
CA PHE A 154 -11.10 -10.12 17.29
C PHE A 154 -9.84 -11.01 17.44
N ASP A 155 -9.89 -11.98 18.37
CA ASP A 155 -8.79 -12.93 18.58
C ASP A 155 -8.54 -13.81 17.34
N GLU A 156 -9.58 -14.24 16.64
CA GLU A 156 -9.46 -15.00 15.39
C GLU A 156 -8.86 -14.16 14.27
N ILE A 157 -9.30 -12.91 14.13
CA ILE A 157 -8.72 -11.95 13.17
C ILE A 157 -7.21 -11.80 13.41
N VAL A 158 -6.81 -11.59 14.68
CA VAL A 158 -5.39 -11.45 15.05
C VAL A 158 -4.61 -12.73 14.76
N GLN A 159 -5.16 -13.91 15.09
CA GLN A 159 -4.48 -15.18 14.81
C GLN A 159 -4.31 -15.42 13.31
N ASN A 160 -5.32 -15.11 12.50
CA ASN A 160 -5.24 -15.18 11.05
C ASN A 160 -4.19 -14.23 10.49
N ALA A 161 -4.15 -12.99 10.96
CA ALA A 161 -3.13 -12.01 10.58
C ALA A 161 -1.72 -12.53 10.92
N ILE A 162 -1.49 -13.04 12.13
CA ILE A 162 -0.18 -13.59 12.53
C ILE A 162 0.26 -14.76 11.63
N ARG A 163 -0.68 -15.57 11.11
CA ARG A 163 -0.36 -16.69 10.21
C ARG A 163 -0.07 -16.22 8.78
N ASN A 164 -0.81 -15.24 8.28
CA ASN A 164 -0.87 -14.89 6.86
C ASN A 164 0.00 -13.68 6.48
N ARG A 165 0.28 -12.77 7.41
CA ARG A 165 1.05 -11.53 7.12
C ARG A 165 2.41 -11.83 6.53
N TYR A 166 2.68 -11.22 5.38
CA TYR A 166 3.94 -11.37 4.66
C TYR A 166 5.15 -10.88 5.45
N ASP A 167 5.04 -9.77 6.20
CA ASP A 167 6.14 -9.25 7.01
C ASP A 167 6.59 -10.24 8.09
N ILE A 168 5.64 -10.98 8.71
CA ILE A 168 5.93 -12.05 9.67
C ILE A 168 6.57 -13.25 8.97
N GLN A 169 6.04 -13.63 7.80
CA GLN A 169 6.60 -14.75 7.01
C GLN A 169 8.01 -14.43 6.50
N ILE A 170 8.26 -13.18 6.09
CA ILE A 170 9.58 -12.69 5.70
C ILE A 170 10.53 -12.74 6.88
N ALA A 171 10.14 -12.21 8.05
CA ALA A 171 10.96 -12.26 9.25
C ALA A 171 11.27 -13.69 9.70
N LYS A 172 10.32 -14.64 9.56
CA LYS A 172 10.55 -16.07 9.79
C LYS A 172 11.56 -16.66 8.79
N GLN A 173 11.47 -16.27 7.51
CA GLN A 173 12.42 -16.73 6.49
C GLN A 173 13.82 -16.14 6.70
N GLU A 174 13.92 -14.90 7.23
CA GLU A 174 15.21 -14.30 7.61
C GLU A 174 15.93 -15.11 8.71
N ILE A 175 15.19 -15.74 9.62
CA ILE A 175 15.78 -16.66 10.62
C ILE A 175 16.42 -17.86 9.90
N ASP A 176 15.70 -18.50 8.96
CA ASP A 176 16.24 -19.64 8.20
C ASP A 176 17.51 -19.24 7.41
N VAL A 177 17.50 -18.07 6.77
CA VAL A 177 18.69 -17.52 6.08
C VAL A 177 19.85 -17.33 7.06
N ALA A 178 19.60 -16.75 8.23
CA ALA A 178 20.64 -16.52 9.24
C ALA A 178 21.20 -17.85 9.80
N GLU A 179 20.38 -18.88 10.02
CA GLU A 179 20.81 -20.22 10.42
C GLU A 179 21.69 -20.88 9.34
N LYS A 180 21.28 -20.81 8.06
CA LYS A 180 22.08 -21.35 6.95
C LYS A 180 23.40 -20.58 6.80
N ASN A 181 23.38 -19.26 6.99
CA ASN A 181 24.58 -18.44 6.96
C ASN A 181 25.53 -18.79 8.11
N LEU A 182 25.04 -18.99 9.33
CA LEU A 182 25.84 -19.49 10.45
C LEU A 182 26.49 -20.84 10.11
N THR A 183 25.72 -21.75 9.49
CA THR A 183 26.22 -23.05 9.04
C THR A 183 27.32 -22.90 7.99
N VAL A 184 27.16 -22.02 6.99
CA VAL A 184 28.17 -21.76 5.97
C VAL A 184 29.44 -21.19 6.61
N THR A 185 29.30 -20.22 7.51
CA THR A 185 30.41 -19.57 8.21
C THR A 185 31.17 -20.57 9.07
N ALA A 186 30.46 -21.43 9.83
CA ALA A 186 31.09 -22.47 10.65
C ALA A 186 31.86 -23.49 9.83
N ARG A 187 31.42 -23.81 8.60
CA ARG A 187 32.09 -24.75 7.70
C ARG A 187 33.31 -24.16 6.99
N GLN A 188 33.59 -22.87 7.12
CA GLN A 188 34.84 -22.29 6.62
C GLN A 188 36.09 -22.84 7.32
N ARG A 189 35.92 -23.40 8.52
CA ARG A 189 36.97 -24.12 9.26
C ARG A 189 37.43 -25.41 8.59
N ILE A 190 36.63 -25.99 7.69
CA ILE A 190 36.92 -27.28 7.06
C ILE A 190 37.75 -27.00 5.81
N PRO A 191 38.93 -27.64 5.66
CA PRO A 191 39.74 -27.51 4.46
C PRO A 191 39.01 -28.03 3.21
N ASP A 192 39.43 -27.54 2.05
CA ASP A 192 38.98 -28.05 0.74
C ASP A 192 39.98 -29.09 0.21
N PHE A 193 39.47 -29.96 -0.63
CA PHE A 193 40.28 -30.95 -1.30
C PHE A 193 40.53 -30.52 -2.72
N GLN A 194 41.81 -30.49 -3.17
CA GLN A 194 42.18 -30.14 -4.52
C GLN A 194 42.74 -31.34 -5.22
N LEU A 195 42.16 -31.67 -6.37
CA LEU A 195 42.71 -32.62 -7.32
C LEU A 195 43.44 -31.87 -8.42
N THR A 196 44.65 -32.27 -8.70
CA THR A 196 45.47 -31.71 -9.78
C THR A 196 45.90 -32.82 -10.74
N GLY A 197 45.87 -32.56 -12.01
CA GLY A 197 46.34 -33.48 -13.01
C GLY A 197 46.88 -32.73 -14.23
N GLY A 198 47.87 -33.27 -14.86
CA GLY A 198 48.44 -32.63 -16.03
C GLY A 198 49.59 -33.40 -16.68
N TYR A 199 50.13 -32.79 -17.68
CA TYR A 199 51.33 -33.29 -18.38
C TYR A 199 52.41 -32.22 -18.33
N ALA A 200 53.55 -32.58 -17.72
CA ALA A 200 54.74 -31.76 -17.69
C ALA A 200 55.60 -32.06 -18.96
N TYR A 201 55.78 -31.01 -19.75
CA TYR A 201 56.68 -31.05 -20.89
C TYR A 201 57.76 -29.99 -20.69
N GLN A 202 59.00 -30.43 -20.63
CA GLN A 202 60.10 -29.54 -20.42
C GLN A 202 60.89 -29.35 -21.76
N VAL A 203 60.96 -28.12 -22.23
CA VAL A 203 61.77 -27.71 -23.37
C VAL A 203 62.99 -26.99 -22.82
N GLY A 204 64.16 -27.58 -22.94
CA GLY A 204 65.36 -26.93 -22.47
C GLY A 204 66.57 -27.30 -23.32
N SER A 205 67.57 -26.40 -23.47
CA SER A 205 68.79 -26.57 -24.14
C SER A 205 69.73 -27.51 -23.36
N TYR A 206 70.36 -28.43 -24.08
CA TYR A 206 71.34 -29.39 -23.54
C TYR A 206 72.50 -28.67 -22.84
N THR A 207 72.66 -28.87 -21.59
CA THR A 207 74.00 -28.94 -20.97
C THR A 207 73.95 -30.00 -19.88
N ASP A 208 74.63 -31.10 -20.20
CA ASP A 208 75.08 -32.13 -19.28
C ASP A 208 74.07 -32.96 -18.49
N SER A 209 73.92 -34.21 -18.90
CA SER A 209 73.43 -35.41 -18.20
C SER A 209 72.23 -35.28 -17.27
N GLY A 210 71.11 -34.84 -17.80
CA GLY A 210 69.83 -34.84 -17.06
C GLY A 210 68.72 -35.48 -17.86
N ASN A 211 68.11 -36.55 -17.39
CA ASN A 211 66.93 -37.18 -17.96
C ASN A 211 65.76 -36.14 -17.93
N PHE A 212 65.27 -35.75 -19.08
CA PHE A 212 64.04 -34.99 -19.23
C PHE A 212 62.87 -35.90 -18.86
N ASN A 213 62.30 -35.71 -17.66
CA ASN A 213 61.09 -36.42 -17.27
C ASN A 213 59.88 -35.68 -17.82
N ASN A 214 59.58 -35.96 -19.11
CA ASN A 214 58.23 -35.61 -19.62
C ASN A 214 57.26 -36.67 -19.15
N GLY A 215 56.16 -36.25 -18.48
CA GLY A 215 55.24 -37.23 -17.95
C GLY A 215 53.92 -36.64 -17.47
N ALA A 216 52.95 -37.50 -17.39
CA ALA A 216 51.70 -37.19 -16.73
C ALA A 216 51.90 -37.19 -15.21
N TYR A 217 51.29 -36.22 -14.55
CA TYR A 217 51.21 -36.19 -13.09
C TYR A 217 49.76 -36.11 -12.62
N ALA A 218 49.46 -36.72 -11.48
CA ALA A 218 48.22 -36.55 -10.76
C ALA A 218 48.58 -36.36 -9.30
N GLY A 219 47.87 -35.45 -8.65
CA GLY A 219 48.08 -35.14 -7.23
C GLY A 219 46.77 -34.81 -6.51
N ALA A 220 46.79 -35.02 -5.23
CA ALA A 220 45.70 -34.62 -4.35
C ALA A 220 46.30 -33.88 -3.16
N SER A 221 45.71 -32.73 -2.81
CA SER A 221 46.18 -31.89 -1.68
C SER A 221 45.00 -31.31 -0.92
N LEU A 222 45.21 -31.02 0.36
CA LEU A 222 44.31 -30.20 1.16
C LEU A 222 44.71 -28.73 0.99
N VAL A 223 43.73 -27.91 0.65
CA VAL A 223 43.92 -26.46 0.49
C VAL A 223 42.99 -25.68 1.43
N ASN A 224 43.28 -24.42 1.65
CA ASN A 224 42.53 -23.57 2.54
C ASN A 224 42.48 -24.09 3.99
N ILE A 225 43.59 -24.66 4.50
CA ILE A 225 43.72 -25.12 5.87
C ILE A 225 43.88 -23.90 6.79
N PRO A 226 42.94 -23.61 7.72
CA PRO A 226 43.06 -22.46 8.61
C PRO A 226 43.95 -22.76 9.83
N LEU A 227 45.29 -22.79 9.63
CA LEU A 227 46.22 -23.18 10.66
C LEU A 227 46.30 -22.22 11.83
N PHE A 228 46.13 -20.90 11.59
CA PHE A 228 46.30 -19.84 12.60
C PHE A 228 45.02 -19.05 12.83
N TYR A 229 43.95 -19.31 12.09
CA TYR A 229 42.70 -18.58 12.16
C TYR A 229 41.50 -19.53 12.20
N ASN A 230 40.73 -19.45 13.27
CA ASN A 230 39.65 -20.40 13.53
C ASN A 230 38.23 -19.87 13.19
N TYR A 231 38.12 -18.74 12.53
CA TYR A 231 36.85 -18.07 12.16
C TYR A 231 35.90 -17.82 13.35
N SER A 232 36.44 -17.71 14.56
CA SER A 232 35.63 -17.52 15.76
C SER A 232 34.85 -16.19 15.74
N PRO A 233 35.45 -15.04 15.35
CA PRO A 233 34.73 -13.76 15.29
C PRO A 233 33.58 -13.79 14.27
N GLU A 234 33.78 -14.39 13.09
CA GLU A 234 32.78 -14.50 12.04
C GLU A 234 31.60 -15.38 12.48
N ILE A 235 31.89 -16.48 13.16
CA ILE A 235 30.87 -17.39 13.68
C ILE A 235 30.06 -16.69 14.78
N GLN A 236 30.72 -15.95 15.68
CA GLN A 236 30.03 -15.18 16.71
C GLN A 236 29.16 -14.08 16.08
N ASN A 237 29.66 -13.37 15.06
CA ASN A 237 28.88 -12.37 14.33
C ASN A 237 27.66 -13.02 13.65
N ALA A 238 27.83 -14.18 12.99
CA ALA A 238 26.71 -14.91 12.37
C ALA A 238 25.69 -15.39 13.43
N ALA A 239 26.14 -15.82 14.61
CA ALA A 239 25.25 -16.20 15.72
C ALA A 239 24.47 -14.99 16.27
N LEU A 240 25.12 -13.81 16.39
CA LEU A 240 24.44 -12.59 16.79
C LEU A 240 23.40 -12.13 15.73
N LYS A 241 23.70 -12.28 14.45
CA LYS A 241 22.74 -12.01 13.36
C LYS A 241 21.52 -12.93 13.42
N LEU A 242 21.73 -14.22 13.74
CA LEU A 242 20.64 -15.16 13.99
C LEU A 242 19.76 -14.66 15.15
N LYS A 243 20.39 -14.29 16.28
CA LYS A 243 19.65 -13.75 17.43
C LYS A 243 18.90 -12.47 17.11
N GLN A 244 19.49 -11.60 16.30
CA GLN A 244 18.82 -10.39 15.81
C GLN A 244 17.59 -10.72 14.93
N ALA A 245 17.68 -11.71 14.05
CA ALA A 245 16.56 -12.15 13.23
C ALA A 245 15.41 -12.74 14.09
N GLU A 246 15.73 -13.54 15.12
CA GLU A 246 14.73 -14.05 16.08
C GLU A 246 13.99 -12.92 16.79
N LEU A 247 14.73 -11.92 17.31
CA LEU A 247 14.12 -10.76 17.97
C LEU A 247 13.28 -9.90 17.02
N LYS A 248 13.71 -9.77 15.77
CA LYS A 248 12.93 -9.09 14.73
C LYS A 248 11.62 -9.80 14.46
N TYR A 249 11.62 -11.14 14.37
CA TYR A 249 10.42 -11.94 14.19
C TYR A 249 9.42 -11.75 15.35
N GLU A 250 9.87 -11.83 16.61
CA GLU A 250 9.01 -11.58 17.77
C GLU A 250 8.47 -10.12 17.78
N SER A 251 9.31 -9.15 17.42
CA SER A 251 8.89 -7.75 17.27
C SER A 251 7.83 -7.58 16.18
N SER A 252 7.96 -8.27 15.04
CA SER A 252 6.98 -8.22 13.95
C SER A 252 5.63 -8.77 14.39
N LYS A 253 5.59 -9.88 15.13
CA LYS A 253 4.34 -10.42 15.69
C LYS A 253 3.66 -9.44 16.65
N ASN A 254 4.41 -8.85 17.57
CA ASN A 254 3.87 -7.88 18.52
C ASN A 254 3.36 -6.60 17.83
N ARG A 255 4.02 -6.19 16.74
CA ARG A 255 3.57 -5.07 15.91
C ARG A 255 2.28 -5.42 15.20
N ALA A 256 2.20 -6.58 14.55
CA ALA A 256 1.01 -7.02 13.82
C ALA A 256 -0.26 -6.99 14.68
N VAL A 257 -0.17 -7.44 15.94
CA VAL A 257 -1.31 -7.38 16.88
C VAL A 257 -1.82 -5.95 17.06
N LYS A 258 -0.89 -4.99 17.19
CA LYS A 258 -1.24 -3.57 17.39
C LYS A 258 -1.77 -2.93 16.11
N ASP A 259 -1.15 -3.24 14.97
CA ASP A 259 -1.52 -2.69 13.67
C ASP A 259 -2.93 -3.17 13.29
N VAL A 260 -3.22 -4.45 13.46
CA VAL A 260 -4.56 -5.04 13.23
C VAL A 260 -5.60 -4.41 14.16
N SER A 261 -5.27 -4.24 15.48
CA SER A 261 -6.18 -3.57 16.41
C SER A 261 -6.52 -2.14 15.97
N ALA A 262 -5.48 -1.36 15.64
CA ALA A 262 -5.67 0.01 15.23
C ALA A 262 -6.47 0.14 13.91
N ALA A 263 -6.21 -0.75 12.94
CA ALA A 263 -6.94 -0.78 11.67
C ALA A 263 -8.40 -1.19 11.86
N TYR A 264 -8.68 -2.17 12.72
CA TYR A 264 -10.03 -2.61 13.06
C TYR A 264 -10.84 -1.52 13.75
N ASP A 265 -10.27 -0.88 14.78
CA ASP A 265 -10.92 0.23 15.50
C ASP A 265 -11.20 1.42 14.58
N ARG A 266 -10.26 1.74 13.67
CA ARG A 266 -10.44 2.79 12.66
C ARG A 266 -11.57 2.47 11.70
N PHE A 267 -11.64 1.23 11.22
CA PHE A 267 -12.72 0.78 10.33
C PHE A 267 -14.09 0.86 11.02
N LEU A 268 -14.23 0.37 12.26
CA LEU A 268 -15.48 0.46 13.01
C LEU A 268 -15.91 1.93 13.24
N THR A 269 -14.95 2.79 13.57
CA THR A 269 -15.22 4.22 13.74
C THR A 269 -15.68 4.88 12.44
N ALA A 270 -15.05 4.54 11.32
CA ALA A 270 -15.45 5.05 10.01
C ALA A 270 -16.87 4.57 9.61
N ALA A 271 -17.18 3.30 9.88
CA ALA A 271 -18.52 2.75 9.64
C ALA A 271 -19.60 3.43 10.49
N ASP A 272 -19.32 3.69 11.76
CA ASP A 272 -20.26 4.40 12.65
C ASP A 272 -20.47 5.85 12.22
N ASN A 273 -19.40 6.55 11.84
CA ASN A 273 -19.48 7.90 11.30
C ASN A 273 -20.34 7.95 10.02
N LEU A 274 -20.14 7.00 9.08
CA LEU A 274 -20.92 6.92 7.87
C LEU A 274 -22.43 6.71 8.16
N ASN A 275 -22.75 5.81 9.08
CA ASN A 275 -24.12 5.57 9.52
C ASN A 275 -24.81 6.84 10.09
N HIS A 276 -24.05 7.71 10.76
CA HIS A 276 -24.61 8.98 11.26
C HIS A 276 -24.96 9.94 10.13
N TYR A 277 -24.15 10.00 9.05
CA TYR A 277 -24.47 10.81 7.88
C TYR A 277 -25.74 10.32 7.17
N GLU A 278 -25.83 9.04 6.88
CA GLU A 278 -26.92 8.47 6.06
C GLU A 278 -28.30 8.62 6.74
N LYS A 279 -28.40 8.28 8.04
CA LYS A 279 -29.71 8.18 8.71
C LYS A 279 -30.33 9.50 9.13
N LYS A 280 -29.55 10.55 9.34
CA LYS A 280 -30.06 11.76 10.00
C LYS A 280 -29.72 13.06 9.29
N ILE A 281 -28.59 13.13 8.61
CA ILE A 281 -28.04 14.39 8.17
C ILE A 281 -28.49 14.71 6.75
N ILE A 282 -28.40 13.76 5.82
CA ILE A 282 -28.71 13.99 4.40
C ILE A 282 -30.19 14.29 4.19
N THR A 283 -31.08 13.40 4.61
CA THR A 283 -32.53 13.58 4.41
C THR A 283 -33.06 14.89 4.99
N GLY A 284 -32.62 15.24 6.23
CA GLY A 284 -33.00 16.50 6.85
C GLY A 284 -32.42 17.73 6.16
N SER A 285 -31.26 17.65 5.55
CA SER A 285 -30.64 18.77 4.89
C SER A 285 -31.23 19.09 3.51
N GLU A 286 -31.71 18.08 2.77
CA GLU A 286 -32.42 18.25 1.51
C GLU A 286 -33.75 18.98 1.70
N GLU A 287 -34.57 18.56 2.68
CA GLU A 287 -35.83 19.22 3.04
C GLU A 287 -35.60 20.66 3.49
N LEU A 288 -34.53 20.92 4.25
CA LEU A 288 -34.19 22.25 4.73
C LEU A 288 -33.80 23.19 3.58
N ILE A 289 -33.01 22.75 2.60
CA ILE A 289 -32.56 23.58 1.47
C ILE A 289 -33.77 23.95 0.58
N GLU A 290 -34.64 22.98 0.28
CA GLU A 290 -35.83 23.20 -0.54
C GLU A 290 -36.79 24.18 0.14
N THR A 291 -37.05 24.00 1.41
CA THR A 291 -37.90 24.91 2.21
C THR A 291 -37.33 26.33 2.27
N SER A 292 -36.01 26.47 2.41
CA SER A 292 -35.31 27.75 2.41
C SER A 292 -35.36 28.46 1.06
N LYS A 293 -35.23 27.74 -0.05
CA LYS A 293 -35.38 28.25 -1.41
C LYS A 293 -36.80 28.80 -1.63
N ASN A 294 -37.81 28.00 -1.32
CA ASN A 294 -39.22 28.37 -1.47
C ASN A 294 -39.59 29.59 -0.60
N SER A 295 -39.02 29.69 0.60
CA SER A 295 -39.23 30.83 1.49
C SER A 295 -38.62 32.12 0.95
N TYR A 296 -37.42 32.05 0.37
CA TYR A 296 -36.79 33.19 -0.28
C TYR A 296 -37.56 33.65 -1.52
N GLU A 297 -37.97 32.74 -2.40
CA GLU A 297 -38.76 33.05 -3.60
C GLU A 297 -40.09 33.72 -3.27
N ALA A 298 -40.74 33.27 -2.19
CA ALA A 298 -41.99 33.86 -1.68
C ALA A 298 -41.76 35.18 -0.95
N GLY A 299 -40.54 35.66 -0.79
CA GLY A 299 -40.22 36.91 -0.06
C GLY A 299 -40.36 36.83 1.45
N LYS A 300 -40.41 35.62 2.03
CA LYS A 300 -40.56 35.39 3.48
C LYS A 300 -39.22 35.32 4.21
N SER A 301 -38.11 35.14 3.52
CA SER A 301 -36.74 35.11 4.08
C SER A 301 -35.81 35.99 3.28
N ASP A 302 -34.65 36.34 3.86
CA ASP A 302 -33.59 37.10 3.22
C ASP A 302 -32.64 36.18 2.44
N ILE A 303 -31.86 36.75 1.53
CA ILE A 303 -30.88 36.02 0.71
C ILE A 303 -29.76 35.48 1.56
N THR A 304 -29.36 36.16 2.63
CA THR A 304 -28.27 35.74 3.53
C THR A 304 -28.58 34.40 4.17
N SER A 305 -29.82 34.23 4.67
CA SER A 305 -30.30 32.97 5.22
C SER A 305 -30.21 31.83 4.21
N LEU A 306 -30.61 32.07 2.96
CA LEU A 306 -30.52 31.05 1.91
C LEU A 306 -29.04 30.70 1.53
N ILE A 307 -28.16 31.70 1.46
CA ILE A 307 -26.73 31.47 1.20
C ILE A 307 -26.11 30.63 2.34
N VAL A 308 -26.41 30.94 3.60
CA VAL A 308 -25.91 30.17 4.75
C VAL A 308 -26.43 28.73 4.72
N MET A 309 -27.70 28.50 4.39
CA MET A 309 -28.26 27.16 4.27
C MET A 309 -27.60 26.37 3.14
N LYS A 310 -27.39 27.01 1.97
CA LYS A 310 -26.65 26.37 0.85
C LYS A 310 -25.22 26.01 1.24
N GLN A 311 -24.50 26.87 1.96
CA GLN A 311 -23.16 26.56 2.45
C GLN A 311 -23.16 25.39 3.43
N SER A 312 -24.14 25.34 4.33
CA SER A 312 -24.30 24.22 5.28
C SER A 312 -24.60 22.92 4.56
N TYR A 313 -25.54 22.91 3.61
CA TYR A 313 -25.86 21.75 2.77
C TYR A 313 -24.63 21.23 2.02
N LYS A 314 -23.92 22.13 1.31
CA LYS A 314 -22.68 21.79 0.64
C LYS A 314 -21.66 21.12 1.58
N SER A 315 -21.47 21.70 2.77
CA SER A 315 -20.52 21.15 3.75
C SER A 315 -20.93 19.75 4.21
N ILE A 316 -22.24 19.50 4.33
CA ILE A 316 -22.78 18.18 4.68
C ILE A 316 -22.49 17.16 3.57
N ILE A 317 -22.77 17.47 2.31
CA ILE A 317 -22.54 16.55 1.20
C ILE A 317 -21.04 16.26 1.04
N ILE A 318 -20.18 17.27 1.11
CA ILE A 318 -18.72 17.07 1.09
C ILE A 318 -18.27 16.21 2.28
N GLY A 319 -18.77 16.49 3.48
CA GLY A 319 -18.47 15.70 4.68
C GLY A 319 -18.89 14.24 4.55
N TYR A 320 -20.06 13.98 3.93
CA TYR A 320 -20.51 12.62 3.63
C TYR A 320 -19.60 11.92 2.62
N THR A 321 -19.24 12.60 1.52
CA THR A 321 -18.29 12.08 0.52
C THR A 321 -16.97 11.69 1.16
N GLN A 322 -16.44 12.54 2.03
CA GLN A 322 -15.22 12.27 2.77
C GLN A 322 -15.36 11.11 3.76
N ALA A 323 -16.49 11.02 4.48
CA ALA A 323 -16.76 9.91 5.39
C ALA A 323 -16.88 8.58 4.65
N LEU A 324 -17.46 8.57 3.46
CA LEU A 324 -17.58 7.39 2.61
C LEU A 324 -16.19 6.97 2.06
N ALA A 325 -15.37 7.92 1.62
CA ALA A 325 -14.00 7.64 1.20
C ALA A 325 -13.13 7.10 2.35
N GLU A 326 -13.27 7.68 3.56
CA GLU A 326 -12.58 7.19 4.77
C GLU A 326 -13.02 5.78 5.14
N TYR A 327 -14.31 5.45 4.99
CA TYR A 327 -14.81 4.09 5.19
C TYR A 327 -14.14 3.09 4.24
N TYR A 328 -14.07 3.40 2.94
CA TYR A 328 -13.40 2.54 1.95
C TYR A 328 -11.89 2.44 2.18
N ASN A 329 -11.24 3.55 2.52
CA ASN A 329 -9.81 3.56 2.82
C ASN A 329 -9.49 2.81 4.11
N SER A 330 -10.32 2.93 5.15
CA SER A 330 -10.14 2.20 6.40
C SER A 330 -10.35 0.70 6.21
N TRP A 331 -11.32 0.29 5.37
CA TRP A 331 -11.48 -1.11 4.97
C TRP A 331 -10.27 -1.64 4.20
N THR A 332 -9.77 -0.89 3.22
CA THR A 332 -8.55 -1.25 2.47
C THR A 332 -7.35 -1.42 3.38
N ASN A 333 -7.17 -0.50 4.35
CA ASN A 333 -6.11 -0.60 5.34
C ASN A 333 -6.30 -1.81 6.27
N PHE A 334 -7.52 -2.12 6.67
CA PHE A 334 -7.81 -3.32 7.46
C PHE A 334 -7.45 -4.60 6.70
N LEU A 335 -7.82 -4.71 5.42
CA LEU A 335 -7.41 -5.82 4.54
C LEU A 335 -5.90 -5.93 4.42
N ARG A 336 -5.17 -4.81 4.32
CA ARG A 336 -3.70 -4.75 4.31
C ARG A 336 -3.11 -5.32 5.60
N GLU A 337 -3.65 -4.95 6.74
CA GLU A 337 -3.14 -5.39 8.04
C GLU A 337 -3.48 -6.84 8.39
N VAL A 338 -4.60 -7.35 7.90
CA VAL A 338 -4.97 -8.77 8.03
C VAL A 338 -4.26 -9.63 6.97
N ASN A 339 -3.75 -9.01 5.89
CA ASN A 339 -3.15 -9.67 4.73
C ASN A 339 -4.11 -10.60 4.00
N ASP A 340 -5.33 -10.11 3.76
CA ASP A 340 -6.36 -10.83 3.03
C ASP A 340 -7.04 -9.88 2.04
N GLU A 341 -6.93 -10.16 0.73
CA GLU A 341 -7.52 -9.30 -0.32
C GLU A 341 -9.05 -9.25 -0.28
N LYS A 342 -9.69 -10.29 0.24
CA LYS A 342 -11.15 -10.45 0.23
C LYS A 342 -11.74 -10.64 1.62
N PHE A 343 -10.89 -10.75 2.63
CA PHE A 343 -11.29 -11.19 3.96
C PHE A 343 -12.14 -12.48 3.91
N THR A 344 -11.65 -13.45 3.14
CA THR A 344 -12.25 -14.78 3.09
C THR A 344 -11.83 -15.54 4.34
N LEU A 345 -12.79 -15.93 5.16
CA LEU A 345 -12.55 -16.94 6.18
C LEU A 345 -12.05 -18.22 5.49
N PRO A 346 -11.08 -18.95 6.09
CA PRO A 346 -10.74 -20.29 5.60
C PRO A 346 -12.02 -21.13 5.56
N GLU A 347 -12.29 -21.79 4.43
CA GLU A 347 -13.45 -22.66 4.25
C GLU A 347 -13.45 -23.89 5.21
N ASP A 348 -12.40 -24.04 6.02
CA ASP A 348 -12.18 -25.15 6.95
C ASP A 348 -11.97 -24.63 8.39
N LEU A 349 -13.07 -24.26 9.05
CA LEU A 349 -13.17 -24.26 10.50
C LEU A 349 -14.41 -25.03 10.94
#